data_4dfc5d8323861355daba4c67d342e146
#
_entry.id   4dfc5d8323861355daba4c67d342e146
#
_cell.length_a   1.000
_cell.length_b   1.000
_cell.length_c   1.000
_cell.angle_alpha   90.00
_cell.angle_beta   90.00
_cell.angle_gamma   90.00
#
_symmetry.space_group_name_H-M   'P 1'
#
loop_
_entity.id
_entity.type
_entity.pdbx_description
1 polymer ?
#
loop_
_entity_poly.entity_id
_entity_poly.type
_entity_poly.pdbx_seq_one_letter_code
_entity_poly.pdbx_strand_id
1 'polypeptide(L)'
;MSKTLIAYFSRADENYFGGAMRYVKVGNTEIVCTIMQKLIDADVFKIEMREPYSPVYMTCIDEAKRDLRAKARPELVSLPDSIDGYDTVVLAYPNYWGTMPMAVFTFLENFDFSVRMLRQRIRLS
;
A
#
# COMPACT_ATOMS: atom_id res chain seq x y z
N MET A 1 22.42 2.07 -14.27
CA MET A 1 22.12 1.54 -12.90
C MET A 1 20.62 1.36 -12.74
N SER A 2 20.25 0.29 -12.07
CA SER A 2 18.85 0.02 -11.81
C SER A 2 18.29 0.97 -10.76
N LYS A 3 17.07 1.42 -10.96
CA LYS A 3 16.32 2.20 -9.97
C LYS A 3 15.09 1.42 -9.52
N THR A 4 14.87 1.44 -8.24
CA THR A 4 13.72 0.75 -7.63
C THR A 4 12.83 1.75 -6.91
N LEU A 5 11.53 1.61 -7.12
CA LEU A 5 10.51 2.34 -6.37
C LEU A 5 9.78 1.36 -5.47
N ILE A 6 9.67 1.70 -4.20
CA ILE A 6 8.81 0.97 -3.27
C ILE A 6 7.54 1.78 -3.08
N ALA A 7 6.45 1.30 -3.66
CA ALA A 7 5.14 1.91 -3.47
C ALA A 7 4.39 1.09 -2.42
N TYR A 8 3.93 1.73 -1.36
CA TYR A 8 3.33 0.99 -0.26
C TYR A 8 2.05 1.66 0.27
N PHE A 9 1.15 0.81 0.73
CA PHE A 9 -0.03 1.19 1.49
C PHE A 9 0.11 0.58 2.87
N SER A 10 -0.01 1.40 3.91
CA SER A 10 0.14 0.94 5.29
C SER A 10 -0.99 1.49 6.14
N ARG A 11 -1.36 0.74 7.18
CA ARG A 11 -2.35 1.18 8.13
C ARG A 11 -1.71 1.43 9.49
N ALA A 12 -1.72 2.70 9.89
CA ALA A 12 -1.48 3.09 11.28
C ALA A 12 -2.77 2.89 12.09
N ASP A 13 -2.86 3.50 13.24
CA ASP A 13 -4.02 3.48 14.12
C ASP A 13 -4.28 2.08 14.70
N GLU A 14 -5.54 1.71 14.88
CA GLU A 14 -5.87 0.44 15.51
C GLU A 14 -5.70 -0.73 14.54
N ASN A 15 -4.94 -1.72 14.94
CA ASN A 15 -4.66 -2.92 14.17
C ASN A 15 -4.78 -4.16 15.06
N TYR A 16 -4.90 -5.33 14.41
CA TYR A 16 -5.00 -6.61 15.08
C TYR A 16 -3.65 -7.32 15.05
N PHE A 17 -3.14 -7.65 16.24
CA PHE A 17 -1.85 -8.34 16.39
C PHE A 17 -2.01 -9.56 17.28
N GLY A 18 -1.82 -10.75 16.73
CA GLY A 18 -1.72 -11.97 17.52
C GLY A 18 -2.84 -12.21 18.52
N GLY A 19 -4.07 -11.88 18.16
CA GLY A 19 -5.24 -12.05 19.03
C GLY A 19 -5.65 -10.80 19.80
N ALA A 20 -4.93 -9.68 19.64
CA ALA A 20 -5.26 -8.43 20.34
C ALA A 20 -5.19 -7.24 19.39
N MET A 21 -6.05 -6.26 19.65
CA MET A 21 -5.98 -4.99 18.92
C MET A 21 -4.98 -4.06 19.58
N ARG A 22 -4.22 -3.35 18.77
CA ARG A 22 -3.27 -2.34 19.23
C ARG A 22 -3.35 -1.10 18.37
N TYR A 23 -3.19 0.03 19.01
CA TYR A 23 -3.05 1.30 18.32
C TYR A 23 -1.56 1.51 18.01
N VAL A 24 -1.23 1.78 16.74
CA VAL A 24 0.14 2.01 16.30
C VAL A 24 0.23 3.33 15.53
N LYS A 25 1.32 4.07 15.74
CA LYS A 25 1.55 5.32 15.02
C LYS A 25 2.02 5.09 13.59
N VAL A 26 2.76 4.01 13.39
CA VAL A 26 3.29 3.63 12.08
C VAL A 26 2.90 2.20 11.82
N GLY A 27 2.26 1.93 10.68
CA GLY A 27 1.82 0.60 10.32
C GLY A 27 2.98 -0.33 9.98
N ASN A 28 2.72 -1.63 10.05
CA ASN A 28 3.74 -2.65 9.81
C ASN A 28 4.34 -2.58 8.41
N THR A 29 3.51 -2.35 7.40
CA THR A 29 3.98 -2.26 6.01
C THR A 29 4.97 -1.10 5.86
N GLU A 30 4.69 0.03 6.48
CA GLU A 30 5.58 1.19 6.42
C GLU A 30 6.91 0.89 7.10
N ILE A 31 6.89 0.20 8.25
CA ILE A 31 8.10 -0.19 8.97
C ILE A 31 8.99 -1.07 8.08
N VAL A 32 8.39 -2.07 7.44
CA VAL A 32 9.13 -2.98 6.55
C VAL A 32 9.71 -2.21 5.38
N CYS A 33 8.95 -1.30 4.77
CA CYS A 33 9.43 -0.52 3.64
C CYS A 33 10.57 0.42 4.01
N THR A 34 10.55 0.99 5.22
CA THR A 34 11.63 1.82 5.71
C THR A 34 12.92 1.01 5.83
N ILE A 35 12.83 -0.23 6.34
CA ILE A 35 13.97 -1.13 6.42
C ILE A 35 14.48 -1.49 5.02
N MET A 36 13.59 -1.85 4.12
CA MET A 36 13.95 -2.22 2.75
C MET A 36 14.64 -1.08 2.03
N GLN A 37 14.15 0.15 2.21
CA GLN A 37 14.76 1.33 1.58
C GLN A 37 16.23 1.46 1.92
N LYS A 38 16.59 1.20 3.17
CA LYS A 38 17.97 1.27 3.63
C LYS A 38 18.83 0.15 3.06
N LEU A 39 18.24 -1.03 2.84
CA LEU A 39 18.98 -2.19 2.37
C LEU A 39 19.22 -2.19 0.87
N ILE A 40 18.29 -1.67 0.08
CA ILE A 40 18.37 -1.75 -1.39
C ILE A 40 18.48 -0.38 -2.08
N ASP A 41 18.61 0.68 -1.32
CA ASP A 41 18.77 2.05 -1.84
C ASP A 41 17.68 2.38 -2.86
N ALA A 42 16.43 2.34 -2.42
CA ALA A 42 15.26 2.59 -3.27
C ALA A 42 14.58 3.89 -2.90
N ASP A 43 13.84 4.46 -3.86
CA ASP A 43 12.90 5.52 -3.57
C ASP A 43 11.62 4.92 -3.01
N VAL A 44 10.88 5.67 -2.21
CA VAL A 44 9.61 5.20 -1.66
C VAL A 44 8.50 6.16 -2.02
N PHE A 45 7.30 5.60 -2.21
CA PHE A 45 6.08 6.37 -2.39
C PHE A 45 5.00 5.77 -1.50
N LYS A 46 4.41 6.60 -0.64
CA LYS A 46 3.31 6.17 0.22
C LYS A 46 1.99 6.39 -0.50
N ILE A 47 1.23 5.31 -0.66
CA ILE A 47 -0.10 5.36 -1.25
C ILE A 47 -1.06 5.74 -0.14
N GLU A 48 -1.63 6.94 -0.21
CA GLU A 48 -2.53 7.47 0.81
C GLU A 48 -3.88 7.83 0.21
N MET A 49 -4.94 7.36 0.84
CA MET A 49 -6.29 7.73 0.45
C MET A 49 -6.59 9.17 0.88
N ARG A 50 -7.25 9.92 0.02
CA ARG A 50 -7.69 11.27 0.37
C ARG A 50 -8.67 11.23 1.55
N GLU A 51 -9.54 10.24 1.58
CA GLU A 51 -10.45 9.97 2.69
C GLU A 51 -10.08 8.63 3.31
N PRO A 52 -9.18 8.62 4.30
CA PRO A 52 -8.72 7.35 4.88
C PRO A 52 -9.82 6.64 5.65
N TYR A 53 -9.66 5.33 5.79
CA TYR A 53 -10.55 4.53 6.61
C TYR A 53 -10.48 4.97 8.07
N SER A 54 -11.54 4.60 8.82
CA SER A 54 -11.61 4.92 10.24
C SER A 54 -10.38 4.42 11.01
N PRO A 55 -9.88 5.18 12.00
CA PRO A 55 -8.84 4.68 12.90
C PRO A 55 -9.31 3.50 13.75
N VAL A 56 -10.62 3.31 13.91
CA VAL A 56 -11.18 2.17 14.66
C VAL A 56 -11.15 0.94 13.76
N TYR A 57 -10.52 -0.13 14.24
CA TYR A 57 -10.25 -1.33 13.44
C TYR A 57 -11.52 -1.95 12.86
N MET A 58 -12.54 -2.17 13.68
CA MET A 58 -13.78 -2.82 13.23
C MET A 58 -14.52 -1.99 12.19
N THR A 59 -14.54 -0.66 12.36
CA THR A 59 -15.14 0.24 11.38
C THR A 59 -14.35 0.21 10.06
N CYS A 60 -13.03 0.20 10.15
CA CYS A 60 -12.16 0.09 8.97
C CYS A 60 -12.43 -1.21 8.20
N ILE A 61 -12.61 -2.32 8.90
CA ILE A 61 -12.94 -3.60 8.26
C ILE A 61 -14.22 -3.49 7.45
N ASP A 62 -15.27 -2.88 8.02
CA ASP A 62 -16.54 -2.72 7.34
C ASP A 62 -16.41 -1.81 6.12
N GLU A 63 -15.68 -0.71 6.25
CA GLU A 63 -15.43 0.21 5.15
C GLU A 63 -14.66 -0.46 4.02
N ALA A 64 -13.59 -1.19 4.36
CA ALA A 64 -12.77 -1.89 3.37
C ALA A 64 -13.56 -2.99 2.66
N LYS A 65 -14.41 -3.70 3.39
CA LYS A 65 -15.26 -4.75 2.81
C LYS A 65 -16.28 -4.16 1.84
N ARG A 66 -16.86 -3.02 2.18
CA ARG A 66 -17.80 -2.31 1.31
C ARG A 66 -17.10 -1.86 0.03
N ASP A 67 -15.90 -1.29 0.14
CA ASP A 67 -15.11 -0.87 -1.00
C ASP A 67 -14.76 -2.05 -1.90
N LEU A 68 -14.38 -3.18 -1.31
CA LEU A 68 -14.08 -4.40 -2.07
C LEU A 68 -15.30 -4.86 -2.88
N ARG A 69 -16.48 -4.91 -2.25
CA ARG A 69 -17.71 -5.34 -2.92
C ARG A 69 -18.11 -4.40 -4.04
N ALA A 70 -17.89 -3.11 -3.85
CA ALA A 70 -18.23 -2.09 -4.84
C ALA A 70 -17.13 -1.94 -5.90
N LYS A 71 -16.00 -2.63 -5.76
CA LYS A 71 -14.81 -2.44 -6.61
C LYS A 71 -14.40 -0.98 -6.65
N ALA A 72 -14.42 -0.33 -5.49
CA ALA A 72 -14.14 1.09 -5.37
C ALA A 72 -12.71 1.43 -5.80
N ARG A 73 -12.53 2.64 -6.30
CA ARG A 73 -11.21 3.19 -6.62
C ARG A 73 -11.03 4.48 -5.83
N PRO A 74 -10.67 4.38 -4.54
CA PRO A 74 -10.52 5.56 -3.69
C PRO A 74 -9.54 6.55 -4.28
N GLU A 75 -9.87 7.83 -4.18
CA GLU A 75 -8.99 8.89 -4.63
C GLU A 75 -7.77 8.97 -3.70
N LEU A 76 -6.60 9.18 -4.29
CA LEU A 76 -5.35 9.27 -3.53
C LEU A 76 -4.98 10.73 -3.28
N VAL A 77 -4.24 10.97 -2.19
CA VAL A 77 -3.74 12.30 -1.85
C VAL A 77 -2.83 12.83 -2.96
N SER A 78 -1.99 11.96 -3.51
CA SER A 78 -1.09 12.33 -4.60
C SER A 78 -0.70 11.08 -5.38
N LEU A 79 -0.12 11.31 -6.56
CA LEU A 79 0.47 10.26 -7.40
C LEU A 79 1.83 10.76 -7.87
N PRO A 80 2.81 9.87 -8.07
CA PRO A 80 4.05 10.29 -8.72
C PRO A 80 3.73 10.73 -10.16
N ASP A 81 4.49 11.70 -10.67
CA ASP A 81 4.28 12.19 -12.04
C ASP A 81 4.51 11.08 -13.07
N SER A 82 5.48 10.23 -12.82
CA SER A 82 5.85 9.14 -13.71
C SER A 82 6.60 8.06 -12.95
N ILE A 83 6.51 6.82 -13.43
CA ILE A 83 7.31 5.70 -12.94
C ILE A 83 8.33 5.24 -13.99
N ASP A 84 8.48 6.00 -15.09
CA ASP A 84 9.30 5.57 -16.22
C ASP A 84 10.80 5.46 -15.89
N GLY A 85 11.26 6.16 -14.87
CA GLY A 85 12.65 6.09 -14.44
C GLY A 85 13.00 4.86 -13.61
N TYR A 86 12.05 3.99 -13.33
CA TYR A 86 12.26 2.82 -12.46
C TYR A 86 12.24 1.53 -13.26
N ASP A 87 13.20 0.67 -12.97
CA ASP A 87 13.27 -0.67 -13.57
C ASP A 87 12.44 -1.68 -12.81
N THR A 88 12.30 -1.45 -11.50
CA THR A 88 11.57 -2.34 -10.61
C THR A 88 10.64 -1.53 -9.73
N VAL A 89 9.40 -1.99 -9.61
CA VAL A 89 8.43 -1.42 -8.67
C VAL A 89 8.04 -2.50 -7.69
N VAL A 90 8.31 -2.25 -6.41
CA VAL A 90 7.92 -3.14 -5.32
C VAL A 90 6.61 -2.61 -4.74
N LEU A 91 5.58 -3.46 -4.71
CA LEU A 91 4.30 -3.12 -4.08
C LEU A 91 4.24 -3.80 -2.72
N ALA A 92 4.02 -3.00 -1.67
CA ALA A 92 3.88 -3.50 -0.32
C ALA A 92 2.53 -3.07 0.24
N TYR A 93 1.76 -4.03 0.76
CA TYR A 93 0.42 -3.75 1.26
C TYR A 93 -0.03 -4.82 2.26
N PRO A 94 -0.96 -4.47 3.16
CA PRO A 94 -1.58 -5.49 4.01
C PRO A 94 -2.60 -6.30 3.22
N ASN A 95 -2.82 -7.53 3.65
CA ASN A 95 -3.82 -8.40 3.03
C ASN A 95 -5.21 -7.98 3.50
N TYR A 96 -6.03 -7.47 2.58
CA TYR A 96 -7.42 -7.11 2.85
C TYR A 96 -8.34 -8.09 2.11
N TRP A 97 -8.95 -8.99 2.87
CA TRP A 97 -9.92 -9.97 2.31
C TRP A 97 -9.32 -10.82 1.17
N GLY A 98 -8.06 -11.21 1.30
CA GLY A 98 -7.38 -12.04 0.30
C GLY A 98 -6.85 -11.27 -0.90
N THR A 99 -6.93 -9.94 -0.88
CA THR A 99 -6.46 -9.12 -2.01
C THR A 99 -5.80 -7.84 -1.50
N MET A 100 -5.42 -6.96 -2.43
CA MET A 100 -4.86 -5.66 -2.11
C MET A 100 -5.97 -4.69 -1.65
N PRO A 101 -5.63 -3.72 -0.79
CA PRO A 101 -6.55 -2.60 -0.55
C PRO A 101 -6.93 -1.92 -1.87
N MET A 102 -8.15 -1.41 -1.96
CA MET A 102 -8.64 -0.81 -3.21
C MET A 102 -7.81 0.41 -3.64
N ALA A 103 -7.22 1.14 -2.69
CA ALA A 103 -6.33 2.26 -3.01
C ALA A 103 -5.09 1.82 -3.82
N VAL A 104 -4.62 0.60 -3.62
CA VAL A 104 -3.49 0.06 -4.40
C VAL A 104 -3.92 -0.15 -5.86
N PHE A 105 -5.15 -0.59 -6.09
CA PHE A 105 -5.68 -0.68 -7.46
C PHE A 105 -5.76 0.70 -8.11
N THR A 106 -6.17 1.73 -7.37
CA THR A 106 -6.17 3.10 -7.89
C THR A 106 -4.78 3.50 -8.37
N PHE A 107 -3.75 3.23 -7.56
CA PHE A 107 -2.37 3.52 -7.92
C PHE A 107 -1.95 2.77 -9.19
N LEU A 108 -2.21 1.45 -9.23
CA LEU A 108 -1.78 0.63 -10.36
C LEU A 108 -2.44 1.03 -11.67
N GLU A 109 -3.71 1.43 -11.63
CA GLU A 109 -4.46 1.78 -12.84
C GLU A 109 -4.06 3.13 -13.43
N ASN A 110 -3.32 3.95 -12.69
CA ASN A 110 -2.83 5.22 -13.17
C ASN A 110 -1.51 5.13 -13.95
N PHE A 111 -0.89 3.94 -13.99
CA PHE A 111 0.40 3.75 -14.68
C PHE A 111 0.35 2.51 -15.54
N ASP A 112 1.14 2.54 -16.62
CA ASP A 112 1.28 1.38 -17.50
C ASP A 112 2.45 0.51 -17.04
N PHE A 113 2.13 -0.67 -16.57
CA PHE A 113 3.11 -1.66 -16.14
C PHE A 113 3.39 -2.72 -17.19
N SER A 114 2.78 -2.65 -18.36
CA SER A 114 2.90 -3.68 -19.38
C SER A 114 4.32 -3.85 -19.88
N VAL A 115 5.10 -2.79 -19.89
CA VAL A 115 6.51 -2.82 -20.33
C VAL A 115 7.50 -2.97 -19.17
N ARG A 116 7.01 -3.05 -17.94
CA ARG A 116 7.88 -3.24 -16.78
C ARG A 116 8.08 -4.72 -16.52
N MET A 117 9.31 -5.14 -16.46
CA MET A 117 9.62 -6.56 -16.39
C MET A 117 9.50 -7.14 -15.00
N LEU A 118 9.78 -6.36 -13.96
CA LEU A 118 9.80 -6.85 -12.59
C LEU A 118 8.84 -6.11 -11.71
N ARG A 119 7.97 -6.86 -11.06
CA ARG A 119 7.08 -6.38 -10.02
C ARG A 119 7.11 -7.37 -8.89
N GLN A 120 7.33 -6.88 -7.70
CA GLN A 120 7.31 -7.73 -6.52
C GLN A 120 6.24 -7.23 -5.58
N ARG A 121 5.52 -8.18 -5.00
CA ARG A 121 4.47 -7.91 -4.04
C ARG A 121 4.91 -8.42 -2.69
N ILE A 122 4.84 -7.54 -1.70
CA ILE A 122 5.06 -7.92 -0.31
C ILE A 122 3.73 -7.73 0.38
N ARG A 123 3.10 -8.84 0.73
CA ARG A 123 1.78 -8.84 1.36
C ARG A 123 1.93 -9.18 2.82
N LEU A 124 1.48 -8.27 3.67
CA LEU A 124 1.51 -8.43 5.13
C LEU A 124 0.09 -8.60 5.65
N SER A 125 -0.07 -9.55 6.51
CA SER A 125 -1.37 -9.84 7.13
C SER A 125 -1.49 -9.16 8.47
#